data_82fd28409387af934a1272f7732d7167
#
_entry.id   82fd28409387af934a1272f7732d7167
#
_cell.length_a   1.000
_cell.length_b   1.000
_cell.length_c   1.000
_cell.angle_alpha   90.00
_cell.angle_beta   90.00
_cell.angle_gamma   90.00
#
_symmetry.space_group_name_H-M   'P 1'
#
loop_
_entity.id
_entity.type
_entity.pdbx_description
1 polymer ?
#
loop_
_entity_poly.entity_id
_entity_poly.type
_entity_poly.pdbx_seq_one_letter_code
_entity_poly.pdbx_strand_id
1 'polypeptide(L)'
;MSIQITAAKQSKSRSLEQRIPLLLRPIVRAYVLGYASSTAPRIVTLLLTHRSRRSENIEKKPDHASFRSALRILRGGLELQRFPAFCAAIVGGSTLFTKLISSFFAAWFSLKLLQSKKSDAFTEDIVYETANGRVLRPTHFAGRTMDLTLFSVTRALDVLIGEYWTQRKVARVSRGKWSDTDKLISTLADPAMFASSCALIMWAWIYTPDRLPRSYNKWIKSAAAVDQRLLLALRRMRYGEIKYGVETGQAPLLQEMCKQYGLPLEYGDPVQSIPYPCQVVHMGTGKNCEYHALSRFARSFLWAFSTYLPLNLVLAARKLSKKGFEKAVKSSARSSAFLGTFIALYYYGICLTRSRAGPHILGTSNAAYQQIDGGTCIGGGCALCGWSVLIENETRRGELGLFVAPRALATLFPRRYLKENQWRETLAFAVSTAVVFTCVSEKPARVRGVLGKLLKRVLGP
;
A
#
# COMPACT_ATOMS: atom_id res chain seq x y z
N MET A 1 -24.85 51.38 47.28
CA MET A 1 -23.55 50.85 47.79
C MET A 1 -23.09 49.80 46.81
N SER A 2 -22.08 50.13 46.05
CA SER A 2 -21.57 49.48 44.84
C SER A 2 -20.89 48.14 45.14
N ILE A 3 -21.19 47.11 44.39
CA ILE A 3 -20.33 45.92 44.29
C ILE A 3 -19.87 45.84 42.84
N GLN A 4 -18.74 46.48 42.62
CA GLN A 4 -17.92 46.18 41.45
C GLN A 4 -17.18 44.86 41.73
N ILE A 5 -17.63 43.76 41.13
CA ILE A 5 -16.89 42.52 41.10
C ILE A 5 -16.08 42.53 39.82
N THR A 6 -14.82 42.71 39.98
CA THR A 6 -13.66 42.50 39.15
C THR A 6 -13.88 41.45 38.07
N ALA A 7 -13.99 41.88 36.81
CA ALA A 7 -13.80 41.03 35.64
C ALA A 7 -12.32 40.63 35.55
N ALA A 8 -11.99 39.47 36.08
CA ALA A 8 -10.69 38.87 35.92
C ALA A 8 -10.42 38.69 34.42
N LYS A 9 -9.43 39.40 33.92
CA LYS A 9 -8.80 39.25 32.63
C LYS A 9 -8.49 37.78 32.37
N GLN A 10 -9.36 37.02 31.70
CA GLN A 10 -8.97 35.87 30.95
C GLN A 10 -8.17 36.35 29.75
N SER A 11 -6.87 36.46 29.91
CA SER A 11 -5.90 36.53 28.84
C SER A 11 -5.98 35.19 28.12
N LYS A 12 -6.93 35.05 27.20
CA LYS A 12 -6.87 33.99 26.16
C LYS A 12 -5.58 34.25 25.43
N SER A 13 -4.55 33.44 25.72
CA SER A 13 -3.38 33.34 24.85
C SER A 13 -3.90 33.03 23.45
N ARG A 14 -3.89 34.03 22.57
CA ARG A 14 -4.24 33.85 21.15
C ARG A 14 -3.36 32.74 20.65
N SER A 15 -3.94 31.63 20.21
CA SER A 15 -3.18 30.53 19.63
C SER A 15 -2.28 31.11 18.53
N LEU A 16 -1.05 30.59 18.37
CA LEU A 16 -0.10 31.02 17.33
C LEU A 16 -0.79 31.15 15.96
N GLU A 17 -1.78 30.32 15.72
CA GLU A 17 -2.59 30.28 14.50
C GLU A 17 -3.45 31.54 14.28
N GLN A 18 -3.87 32.22 15.36
CA GLN A 18 -4.65 33.46 15.28
C GLN A 18 -3.80 34.69 14.93
N ARG A 19 -2.47 34.59 15.04
CA ARG A 19 -1.53 35.66 14.66
C ARG A 19 -1.20 35.63 13.16
N ILE A 20 -1.55 34.54 12.47
CA ILE A 20 -1.27 34.37 11.04
C ILE A 20 -2.44 34.95 10.22
N PRO A 21 -2.17 35.75 9.16
CA PRO A 21 -3.21 36.23 8.27
C PRO A 21 -4.07 35.09 7.71
N LEU A 22 -5.38 35.30 7.58
CA LEU A 22 -6.34 34.28 7.14
C LEU A 22 -5.93 33.55 5.87
N LEU A 23 -5.41 34.30 4.89
CA LEU A 23 -4.92 33.76 3.61
C LEU A 23 -3.72 32.82 3.74
N LEU A 24 -2.88 33.01 4.75
CA LEU A 24 -1.67 32.20 4.95
C LEU A 24 -1.90 30.98 5.86
N ARG A 25 -3.00 30.93 6.62
CA ARG A 25 -3.31 29.80 7.51
C ARG A 25 -3.34 28.45 6.82
N PRO A 26 -4.02 28.27 5.66
CA PRO A 26 -4.01 26.99 4.96
C PRO A 26 -2.60 26.57 4.52
N ILE A 27 -1.77 27.50 4.07
CA ILE A 27 -0.40 27.26 3.63
C ILE A 27 0.46 26.76 4.81
N VAL A 28 0.40 27.47 5.94
CA VAL A 28 1.15 27.11 7.15
C VAL A 28 0.69 25.76 7.71
N ARG A 29 -0.63 25.53 7.76
CA ARG A 29 -1.19 24.22 8.18
C ARG A 29 -0.68 23.08 7.29
N ALA A 30 -0.68 23.28 5.98
CA ALA A 30 -0.21 22.28 5.02
C ALA A 30 1.28 22.02 5.17
N TYR A 31 2.10 23.07 5.33
CA TYR A 31 3.53 22.94 5.55
C TYR A 31 3.85 22.17 6.84
N VAL A 32 3.24 22.55 7.96
CA VAL A 32 3.47 21.91 9.27
C VAL A 32 3.04 20.44 9.25
N LEU A 33 1.89 20.12 8.65
CA LEU A 33 1.43 18.74 8.51
C LEU A 33 2.37 17.92 7.61
N GLY A 34 2.80 18.48 6.49
CA GLY A 34 3.77 17.86 5.61
C GLY A 34 5.12 17.63 6.28
N TYR A 35 5.58 18.60 7.07
CA TYR A 35 6.81 18.49 7.86
C TYR A 35 6.70 17.39 8.92
N ALA A 36 5.64 17.41 9.72
CA ALA A 36 5.41 16.41 10.77
C ALA A 36 5.30 15.00 10.18
N SER A 37 4.55 14.82 9.10
CA SER A 37 4.37 13.52 8.45
C SER A 37 5.65 12.95 7.83
N SER A 38 6.55 13.81 7.37
CA SER A 38 7.82 13.40 6.74
C SER A 38 8.96 13.19 7.74
N THR A 39 8.96 13.91 8.88
CA THR A 39 10.06 13.88 9.86
C THR A 39 9.76 12.99 11.05
N ALA A 40 8.54 12.97 11.58
CA ALA A 40 8.18 12.22 12.78
C ALA A 40 8.46 10.70 12.66
N PRO A 41 8.08 9.99 11.57
CA PRO A 41 8.39 8.57 11.46
C PRO A 41 9.89 8.27 11.47
N ARG A 42 10.70 9.15 10.86
CA ARG A 42 12.16 8.98 10.80
C ARG A 42 12.80 9.18 12.17
N ILE A 43 12.31 10.15 12.95
CA ILE A 43 12.78 10.37 14.32
C ILE A 43 12.38 9.19 15.21
N VAL A 44 11.14 8.71 15.10
CA VAL A 44 10.68 7.53 15.86
C VAL A 44 11.54 6.31 15.53
N THR A 45 11.81 6.05 14.26
CA THR A 45 12.69 4.96 13.85
C THR A 45 14.10 5.12 14.42
N LEU A 46 14.65 6.32 14.40
CA LEU A 46 15.98 6.61 14.98
C LEU A 46 15.99 6.32 16.47
N LEU A 47 14.97 6.71 17.22
CA LEU A 47 14.85 6.47 18.66
C LEU A 47 14.70 4.97 18.98
N LEU A 48 13.88 4.25 18.22
CA LEU A 48 13.66 2.82 18.41
C LEU A 48 14.93 2.01 18.10
N THR A 49 15.63 2.34 17.02
CA THR A 49 16.90 1.66 16.66
C THR A 49 18.01 1.96 17.67
N HIS A 50 18.04 3.16 18.24
CA HIS A 50 18.99 3.51 19.30
C HIS A 50 18.70 2.74 20.59
N ARG A 51 17.41 2.56 20.94
CA ARG A 51 17.00 1.79 22.11
C ARG A 51 17.32 0.31 21.97
N SER A 52 17.12 -0.29 20.80
CA SER A 52 17.46 -1.69 20.52
C SER A 52 18.96 -1.96 20.63
N ARG A 53 19.80 -1.09 20.05
CA ARG A 53 21.26 -1.19 20.14
C ARG A 53 21.80 -1.03 21.55
N ARG A 54 21.13 -0.26 22.41
CA ARG A 54 21.49 -0.11 23.82
C ARG A 54 21.17 -1.37 24.64
N SER A 55 20.20 -2.16 24.21
CA SER A 55 19.83 -3.44 24.84
C SER A 55 20.80 -4.58 24.50
N GLU A 56 21.51 -4.50 23.37
CA GLU A 56 22.40 -5.56 22.86
C GLU A 56 23.88 -5.41 23.25
N ASN A 57 24.24 -4.54 24.16
CA ASN A 57 25.62 -4.33 24.68
C ASN A 57 26.72 -4.16 23.61
N ILE A 58 26.38 -3.73 22.39
CA ILE A 58 27.34 -3.49 21.32
C ILE A 58 27.82 -2.03 21.41
N GLU A 59 29.13 -1.91 21.68
CA GLU A 59 29.98 -0.70 21.75
C GLU A 59 29.32 0.69 21.74
N LYS A 60 29.58 1.42 22.82
CA LYS A 60 29.21 2.83 23.01
C LYS A 60 29.83 3.72 21.94
N LYS A 61 29.12 3.95 20.80
CA LYS A 61 29.38 5.16 20.02
C LYS A 61 28.75 6.36 20.73
N PRO A 62 29.44 7.50 20.83
CA PRO A 62 29.00 8.64 21.65
C PRO A 62 27.66 9.22 21.19
N ASP A 63 26.84 9.71 22.13
CA ASP A 63 25.50 10.31 21.95
C ASP A 63 25.44 11.42 20.89
N HIS A 64 26.57 12.04 20.59
CA HIS A 64 26.72 13.08 19.56
C HIS A 64 26.36 12.62 18.13
N ALA A 65 26.50 11.33 17.81
CA ALA A 65 26.14 10.81 16.48
C ALA A 65 24.61 10.71 16.28
N SER A 66 23.88 10.39 17.35
CA SER A 66 22.41 10.32 17.34
C SER A 66 21.79 11.72 17.23
N PHE A 67 22.29 12.68 17.98
CA PHE A 67 21.84 14.08 17.91
C PHE A 67 22.11 14.71 16.55
N ARG A 68 23.31 14.51 15.98
CA ARG A 68 23.62 14.97 14.61
C ARG A 68 22.71 14.34 13.56
N SER A 69 22.35 13.08 13.72
CA SER A 69 21.42 12.39 12.82
C SER A 69 20.00 12.94 12.93
N ALA A 70 19.51 13.21 14.16
CA ALA A 70 18.22 13.86 14.37
C ALA A 70 18.19 15.28 13.78
N LEU A 71 19.25 16.07 13.99
CA LEU A 71 19.36 17.42 13.44
C LEU A 71 19.38 17.41 11.90
N ARG A 72 20.06 16.42 11.28
CA ARG A 72 20.08 16.22 9.83
C ARG A 72 18.70 15.88 9.28
N ILE A 73 17.91 15.06 9.98
CA ILE A 73 16.54 14.75 9.62
C ILE A 73 15.66 16.01 9.66
N LEU A 74 15.76 16.80 10.75
CA LEU A 74 15.01 18.03 10.91
C LEU A 74 15.36 19.07 9.85
N ARG A 75 16.65 19.36 9.66
CA ARG A 75 17.12 20.30 8.62
C ARG A 75 16.77 19.84 7.21
N GLY A 76 16.92 18.55 6.93
CA GLY A 76 16.54 17.98 5.64
C GLY A 76 15.06 18.11 5.32
N GLY A 77 14.19 18.18 6.33
CA GLY A 77 12.76 18.45 6.15
C GLY A 77 12.41 19.87 5.71
N LEU A 78 13.32 20.83 5.90
CA LEU A 78 13.13 22.25 5.54
C LEU A 78 13.51 22.58 4.10
N GLU A 79 14.14 21.65 3.37
CA GLU A 79 14.52 21.87 1.97
C GLU A 79 13.27 22.12 1.09
N LEU A 80 13.34 23.12 0.20
CA LEU A 80 12.22 23.49 -0.69
C LEU A 80 11.79 22.37 -1.64
N GLN A 81 12.68 21.43 -1.96
CA GLN A 81 12.42 20.29 -2.83
C GLN A 81 11.87 19.06 -2.07
N ARG A 82 11.34 19.27 -0.87
CA ARG A 82 10.79 18.22 -0.01
C ARG A 82 9.27 18.34 0.13
N PHE A 83 8.70 17.27 0.64
CA PHE A 83 7.26 17.11 0.81
C PHE A 83 6.54 18.25 1.55
N PRO A 84 7.10 18.89 2.59
CA PRO A 84 6.45 20.04 3.25
C PRO A 84 6.23 21.24 2.33
N ALA A 85 7.25 21.61 1.54
CA ALA A 85 7.14 22.73 0.59
C ALA A 85 6.17 22.41 -0.56
N PHE A 86 6.16 21.16 -1.03
CA PHE A 86 5.14 20.67 -1.96
C PHE A 86 3.71 20.85 -1.40
N CYS A 87 3.46 20.44 -0.15
CA CYS A 87 2.15 20.59 0.48
C CYS A 87 1.74 22.07 0.60
N ALA A 88 2.67 22.95 0.97
CA ALA A 88 2.41 24.38 1.07
C ALA A 88 2.12 25.02 -0.29
N ALA A 89 2.88 24.64 -1.34
CA ALA A 89 2.72 25.18 -2.68
C ALA A 89 1.39 24.76 -3.32
N ILE A 90 0.98 23.49 -3.15
CA ILE A 90 -0.28 23.00 -3.70
C ILE A 90 -1.49 23.67 -3.04
N VAL A 91 -1.46 23.82 -1.71
CA VAL A 91 -2.54 24.46 -0.95
C VAL A 91 -2.55 25.96 -1.20
N GLY A 92 -1.39 26.62 -1.17
CA GLY A 92 -1.26 28.05 -1.43
C GLY A 92 -1.73 28.47 -2.81
N GLY A 93 -1.31 27.71 -3.85
CA GLY A 93 -1.74 27.96 -5.21
C GLY A 93 -3.23 27.74 -5.43
N SER A 94 -3.83 26.72 -4.80
CA SER A 94 -5.25 26.39 -4.97
C SER A 94 -6.20 27.37 -4.29
N THR A 95 -5.73 28.17 -3.34
CA THR A 95 -6.56 29.14 -2.58
C THR A 95 -6.63 30.55 -3.23
N LEU A 96 -5.76 30.84 -4.20
CA LEU A 96 -5.56 32.21 -4.72
C LEU A 96 -6.42 32.59 -5.94
N PHE A 97 -6.96 31.62 -6.73
CA PHE A 97 -7.70 31.87 -7.96
C PHE A 97 -8.91 30.94 -8.14
N THR A 98 -9.64 31.04 -9.28
CA THR A 98 -10.76 30.15 -9.63
C THR A 98 -10.38 28.68 -9.48
N LYS A 99 -11.11 27.98 -8.64
CA LYS A 99 -10.74 26.73 -7.95
C LYS A 99 -10.15 25.62 -8.82
N LEU A 100 -10.65 25.41 -10.05
CA LEU A 100 -10.17 24.31 -10.90
C LEU A 100 -8.83 24.64 -11.56
N ILE A 101 -8.73 25.80 -12.19
CA ILE A 101 -7.55 26.22 -12.96
C ILE A 101 -6.37 26.47 -12.05
N SER A 102 -6.59 27.17 -10.92
CA SER A 102 -5.53 27.41 -9.94
C SER A 102 -5.02 26.15 -9.29
N SER A 103 -5.91 25.20 -8.98
CA SER A 103 -5.52 23.91 -8.42
C SER A 103 -4.71 23.07 -9.42
N PHE A 104 -5.03 23.17 -10.72
CA PHE A 104 -4.26 22.52 -11.78
C PHE A 104 -2.81 23.07 -11.83
N PHE A 105 -2.65 24.38 -11.96
CA PHE A 105 -1.32 24.98 -12.03
C PHE A 105 -0.53 24.82 -10.72
N ALA A 106 -1.19 24.93 -9.56
CA ALA A 106 -0.59 24.68 -8.28
C ALA A 106 -0.05 23.25 -8.15
N ALA A 107 -0.84 22.27 -8.59
CA ALA A 107 -0.45 20.87 -8.59
C ALA A 107 0.69 20.60 -9.57
N TRP A 108 0.62 21.18 -10.76
CA TRP A 108 1.66 21.08 -11.77
C TRP A 108 3.00 21.60 -11.25
N PHE A 109 3.01 22.83 -10.73
CA PHE A 109 4.22 23.47 -10.19
C PHE A 109 4.76 22.69 -8.97
N SER A 110 3.89 22.31 -8.04
CA SER A 110 4.28 21.60 -6.83
C SER A 110 4.92 20.25 -7.13
N LEU A 111 4.37 19.51 -8.12
CA LEU A 111 4.95 18.23 -8.52
C LEU A 111 6.31 18.43 -9.22
N LYS A 112 6.44 19.44 -10.08
CA LYS A 112 7.70 19.82 -10.72
C LYS A 112 8.78 20.17 -9.70
N LEU A 113 8.41 20.92 -8.65
CA LEU A 113 9.31 21.23 -7.54
C LEU A 113 9.79 19.95 -6.83
N LEU A 114 8.88 19.00 -6.60
CA LEU A 114 9.24 17.72 -6.00
C LEU A 114 10.12 16.87 -6.94
N GLN A 115 9.85 16.89 -8.24
CA GLN A 115 10.59 16.15 -9.28
C GLN A 115 12.00 16.70 -9.54
N SER A 116 12.26 17.98 -9.25
CA SER A 116 13.57 18.62 -9.48
C SER A 116 14.70 18.03 -8.64
N LYS A 117 14.38 17.37 -7.51
CA LYS A 117 15.39 16.72 -6.67
C LYS A 117 15.89 15.42 -7.29
N LYS A 118 17.16 15.32 -7.59
CA LYS A 118 17.83 14.09 -8.05
C LYS A 118 17.89 13.05 -6.92
N SER A 119 17.91 11.78 -7.27
CA SER A 119 18.00 10.66 -6.33
C SER A 119 18.82 9.53 -6.92
N ASP A 120 19.81 9.05 -6.19
CA ASP A 120 20.68 7.94 -6.60
C ASP A 120 19.88 6.66 -6.89
N ALA A 121 18.74 6.48 -6.20
CA ALA A 121 17.85 5.35 -6.45
C ALA A 121 17.19 5.36 -7.85
N PHE A 122 17.25 6.48 -8.58
CA PHE A 122 16.71 6.67 -9.93
C PHE A 122 17.82 7.08 -10.92
N THR A 123 19.08 6.77 -10.62
CA THR A 123 20.22 6.98 -11.50
C THR A 123 20.85 5.62 -11.75
N GLU A 124 21.08 5.28 -13.00
CA GLU A 124 21.77 4.07 -13.42
C GLU A 124 22.80 4.42 -14.49
N ASP A 125 23.96 3.76 -14.44
CA ASP A 125 24.97 3.87 -15.48
C ASP A 125 24.57 2.96 -16.65
N ILE A 126 24.20 3.57 -17.77
CA ILE A 126 23.85 2.84 -18.99
C ILE A 126 25.03 2.86 -19.95
N VAL A 127 25.32 1.70 -20.51
CA VAL A 127 26.31 1.53 -21.57
C VAL A 127 25.73 2.05 -22.88
N TYR A 128 26.28 3.10 -23.40
CA TYR A 128 25.98 3.61 -24.75
C TYR A 128 27.06 3.12 -25.70
N GLU A 129 26.65 2.46 -26.77
CA GLU A 129 27.55 2.13 -27.89
C GLU A 129 27.70 3.37 -28.77
N THR A 130 28.90 3.92 -28.79
CA THR A 130 29.28 5.07 -29.62
C THR A 130 30.28 4.59 -30.67
N ALA A 131 30.43 5.31 -31.78
CA ALA A 131 31.40 4.98 -32.83
C ALA A 131 32.85 4.78 -32.30
N ASN A 132 33.17 5.36 -31.14
CA ASN A 132 34.49 5.29 -30.48
C ASN A 132 34.54 4.27 -29.32
N GLY A 133 33.53 3.36 -29.18
CA GLY A 133 33.53 2.34 -28.13
C GLY A 133 32.36 2.47 -27.15
N ARG A 134 32.35 1.62 -26.12
CA ARG A 134 31.32 1.59 -25.07
C ARG A 134 31.60 2.65 -24.00
N VAL A 135 30.69 3.60 -23.82
CA VAL A 135 30.80 4.66 -22.80
C VAL A 135 29.68 4.49 -21.77
N LEU A 136 30.06 4.41 -20.48
CA LEU A 136 29.13 4.44 -19.36
C LEU A 136 28.68 5.88 -19.09
N ARG A 137 27.37 6.15 -19.15
CA ARG A 137 26.82 7.46 -18.78
C ARG A 137 25.78 7.33 -17.71
N PRO A 138 25.83 8.14 -16.63
CA PRO A 138 24.82 8.16 -15.60
C PRO A 138 23.50 8.70 -16.17
N THR A 139 22.51 7.84 -16.32
CA THR A 139 21.19 8.20 -16.84
C THR A 139 20.21 8.36 -15.69
N HIS A 140 19.51 9.49 -15.65
CA HIS A 140 18.53 9.79 -14.64
C HIS A 140 17.13 9.39 -15.11
N PHE A 141 16.52 8.43 -14.42
CA PHE A 141 15.14 8.01 -14.65
C PHE A 141 14.14 8.85 -13.88
N ALA A 142 12.94 8.98 -14.44
CA ALA A 142 11.75 9.48 -13.77
C ALA A 142 11.00 8.34 -13.03
N GLY A 143 9.94 8.69 -12.30
CA GLY A 143 9.05 7.74 -11.60
C GLY A 143 9.07 7.86 -10.07
N ARG A 144 9.91 8.72 -9.50
CA ARG A 144 9.99 8.94 -8.04
C ARG A 144 8.66 9.40 -7.43
N THR A 145 7.87 10.14 -8.18
CA THR A 145 6.58 10.72 -7.74
C THR A 145 5.37 9.92 -8.21
N MET A 146 5.59 8.80 -8.90
CA MET A 146 4.52 7.97 -9.46
C MET A 146 3.51 7.49 -8.41
N ASP A 147 3.96 7.06 -7.24
CA ASP A 147 3.05 6.61 -6.17
C ASP A 147 2.10 7.74 -5.72
N LEU A 148 2.59 8.99 -5.68
CA LEU A 148 1.78 10.17 -5.36
C LEU A 148 0.78 10.49 -6.48
N THR A 149 1.23 10.39 -7.72
CA THR A 149 0.37 10.60 -8.90
C THR A 149 -0.76 9.57 -8.94
N LEU A 150 -0.45 8.29 -8.80
CA LEU A 150 -1.45 7.23 -8.79
C LEU A 150 -2.41 7.33 -7.59
N PHE A 151 -1.92 7.79 -6.44
CA PHE A 151 -2.78 8.12 -5.31
C PHE A 151 -3.76 9.24 -5.66
N SER A 152 -3.32 10.32 -6.29
CA SER A 152 -4.19 11.41 -6.74
C SER A 152 -5.20 10.94 -7.79
N VAL A 153 -4.76 10.16 -8.77
CA VAL A 153 -5.63 9.56 -9.81
C VAL A 153 -6.73 8.70 -9.19
N THR A 154 -6.38 7.79 -8.28
CA THR A 154 -7.40 6.94 -7.63
C THR A 154 -8.40 7.74 -6.81
N ARG A 155 -7.97 8.83 -6.17
CA ARG A 155 -8.87 9.72 -5.43
C ARG A 155 -9.77 10.53 -6.34
N ALA A 156 -9.27 10.99 -7.48
CA ALA A 156 -10.10 11.66 -8.48
C ALA A 156 -11.15 10.72 -9.08
N LEU A 157 -10.75 9.49 -9.41
CA LEU A 157 -11.69 8.46 -9.89
C LEU A 157 -12.76 8.12 -8.84
N ASP A 158 -12.38 7.97 -7.57
CA ASP A 158 -13.33 7.74 -6.46
C ASP A 158 -14.38 8.85 -6.36
N VAL A 159 -13.95 10.09 -6.47
CA VAL A 159 -14.83 11.27 -6.43
C VAL A 159 -15.77 11.30 -7.65
N LEU A 160 -15.25 11.12 -8.86
CA LEU A 160 -16.04 11.16 -10.09
C LEU A 160 -17.05 10.00 -10.16
N ILE A 161 -16.60 8.77 -9.90
CA ILE A 161 -17.45 7.59 -9.91
C ILE A 161 -18.50 7.69 -8.79
N GLY A 162 -18.11 8.16 -7.62
CA GLY A 162 -19.00 8.34 -6.47
C GLY A 162 -20.08 9.39 -6.74
N GLU A 163 -19.74 10.50 -7.41
CA GLU A 163 -20.71 11.52 -7.82
C GLU A 163 -21.69 10.97 -8.87
N TYR A 164 -21.17 10.35 -9.92
CA TYR A 164 -21.99 9.71 -10.96
C TYR A 164 -22.95 8.67 -10.37
N TRP A 165 -22.46 7.80 -9.49
CA TRP A 165 -23.26 6.77 -8.85
C TRP A 165 -24.37 7.36 -7.98
N THR A 166 -24.07 8.45 -7.25
CA THR A 166 -25.08 9.11 -6.42
C THR A 166 -26.16 9.77 -7.25
N GLN A 167 -25.80 10.47 -8.33
CA GLN A 167 -26.79 11.06 -9.26
C GLN A 167 -27.66 9.98 -9.86
N ARG A 168 -27.09 8.85 -10.30
CA ARG A 168 -27.81 7.70 -10.79
C ARG A 168 -28.77 7.12 -9.72
N LYS A 169 -28.29 6.97 -8.49
CA LYS A 169 -29.10 6.49 -7.37
C LYS A 169 -30.32 7.38 -7.14
N VAL A 170 -30.12 8.68 -7.02
CA VAL A 170 -31.20 9.66 -6.82
C VAL A 170 -32.20 9.58 -7.96
N ALA A 171 -31.75 9.57 -9.21
CA ALA A 171 -32.62 9.50 -10.38
C ALA A 171 -33.41 8.18 -10.49
N ARG A 172 -32.85 7.05 -10.06
CA ARG A 172 -33.55 5.74 -10.09
C ARG A 172 -34.50 5.58 -8.92
N VAL A 173 -34.12 6.06 -7.73
CA VAL A 173 -35.00 6.06 -6.55
C VAL A 173 -36.22 6.93 -6.77
N SER A 174 -36.06 8.15 -7.31
CA SER A 174 -37.17 9.05 -7.61
C SER A 174 -38.16 8.50 -8.64
N ARG A 175 -37.69 7.61 -9.53
CA ARG A 175 -38.53 6.91 -10.52
C ARG A 175 -39.05 5.56 -10.05
N GLY A 176 -38.82 5.14 -8.80
CA GLY A 176 -39.18 3.82 -8.28
C GLY A 176 -38.50 2.63 -8.94
N LYS A 177 -37.40 2.87 -9.67
CA LYS A 177 -36.65 1.85 -10.47
C LYS A 177 -35.37 1.35 -9.78
N TRP A 178 -35.20 1.60 -8.49
CA TRP A 178 -34.05 1.13 -7.73
C TRP A 178 -34.16 -0.36 -7.41
N SER A 179 -33.41 -1.19 -8.12
CA SER A 179 -33.47 -2.64 -8.08
C SER A 179 -32.54 -3.25 -7.01
N ASP A 180 -32.75 -4.54 -6.70
CA ASP A 180 -31.85 -5.28 -5.79
C ASP A 180 -30.45 -5.46 -6.37
N THR A 181 -30.33 -5.53 -7.69
CA THR A 181 -29.04 -5.48 -8.38
C THR A 181 -28.28 -4.17 -8.12
N ASP A 182 -28.97 -3.03 -8.12
CA ASP A 182 -28.34 -1.74 -7.79
C ASP A 182 -27.87 -1.69 -6.32
N LYS A 183 -28.64 -2.30 -5.40
CA LYS A 183 -28.25 -2.45 -4.00
C LYS A 183 -27.01 -3.34 -3.86
N LEU A 184 -26.98 -4.49 -4.55
CA LEU A 184 -25.84 -5.41 -4.55
C LEU A 184 -24.57 -4.73 -5.08
N ILE A 185 -24.66 -4.04 -6.22
CA ILE A 185 -23.54 -3.27 -6.78
C ILE A 185 -23.04 -2.23 -5.77
N SER A 186 -23.94 -1.47 -5.14
CA SER A 186 -23.57 -0.47 -4.13
C SER A 186 -22.82 -1.08 -2.94
N THR A 187 -23.21 -2.27 -2.51
CA THR A 187 -22.61 -2.96 -1.36
C THR A 187 -21.28 -3.61 -1.70
N LEU A 188 -21.16 -4.16 -2.91
CA LEU A 188 -19.97 -4.90 -3.34
C LEU A 188 -18.91 -4.05 -4.04
N ALA A 189 -19.20 -2.80 -4.43
CA ALA A 189 -18.26 -1.95 -5.15
C ALA A 189 -16.91 -1.77 -4.41
N ASP A 190 -16.94 -1.37 -3.14
CA ASP A 190 -15.74 -1.21 -2.33
C ASP A 190 -15.01 -2.55 -2.07
N PRO A 191 -15.69 -3.66 -1.69
CA PRO A 191 -15.05 -4.98 -1.61
C PRO A 191 -14.45 -5.45 -2.93
N ALA A 192 -15.13 -5.26 -4.06
CA ALA A 192 -14.62 -5.66 -5.37
C ALA A 192 -13.39 -4.84 -5.79
N MET A 193 -13.39 -3.53 -5.52
CA MET A 193 -12.23 -2.67 -5.75
C MET A 193 -11.03 -3.13 -4.91
N PHE A 194 -11.25 -3.49 -3.65
CA PHE A 194 -10.19 -4.02 -2.80
C PHE A 194 -9.70 -5.38 -3.31
N ALA A 195 -10.62 -6.30 -3.62
CA ALA A 195 -10.27 -7.65 -4.07
C ALA A 195 -9.48 -7.63 -5.38
N SER A 196 -9.91 -6.87 -6.38
CA SER A 196 -9.20 -6.72 -7.65
C SER A 196 -7.82 -6.06 -7.47
N SER A 197 -7.72 -5.06 -6.61
CA SER A 197 -6.45 -4.42 -6.27
C SER A 197 -5.49 -5.40 -5.60
N CYS A 198 -5.96 -6.20 -4.66
CA CYS A 198 -5.15 -7.23 -4.01
C CYS A 198 -4.73 -8.32 -5.00
N ALA A 199 -5.60 -8.72 -5.92
CA ALA A 199 -5.26 -9.69 -6.95
C ALA A 199 -4.07 -9.23 -7.81
N LEU A 200 -4.09 -7.98 -8.28
CA LEU A 200 -2.99 -7.38 -9.04
C LEU A 200 -1.68 -7.33 -8.24
N ILE A 201 -1.76 -6.92 -6.97
CA ILE A 201 -0.58 -6.83 -6.11
C ILE A 201 0.01 -8.20 -5.82
N MET A 202 -0.81 -9.20 -5.48
CA MET A 202 -0.34 -10.54 -5.15
C MET A 202 0.24 -11.24 -6.38
N TRP A 203 -0.36 -11.02 -7.55
CA TRP A 203 0.20 -11.46 -8.82
C TRP A 203 1.57 -10.82 -9.10
N ALA A 204 1.67 -9.49 -8.98
CA ALA A 204 2.91 -8.78 -9.17
C ALA A 204 3.99 -9.19 -8.14
N TRP A 205 3.59 -9.46 -6.90
CA TRP A 205 4.51 -9.92 -5.86
C TRP A 205 5.20 -11.24 -6.23
N ILE A 206 4.45 -12.16 -6.85
CA ILE A 206 5.03 -13.44 -7.31
C ILE A 206 5.89 -13.23 -8.57
N TYR A 207 5.37 -12.58 -9.61
CA TYR A 207 5.98 -12.64 -10.95
C TYR A 207 6.79 -11.39 -11.33
N THR A 208 6.45 -10.21 -10.79
CA THR A 208 7.10 -8.92 -11.09
C THR A 208 7.37 -8.10 -9.84
N PRO A 209 8.11 -8.62 -8.84
CA PRO A 209 8.30 -7.99 -7.53
C PRO A 209 9.06 -6.65 -7.59
N ASP A 210 9.78 -6.38 -8.66
CA ASP A 210 10.47 -5.13 -8.98
C ASP A 210 9.50 -3.96 -9.17
N ARG A 211 8.26 -4.23 -9.58
CA ARG A 211 7.19 -3.23 -9.71
C ARG A 211 6.62 -2.77 -8.37
N LEU A 212 6.84 -3.53 -7.31
CA LEU A 212 6.39 -3.16 -5.96
C LEU A 212 7.44 -2.33 -5.21
N PRO A 213 7.03 -1.38 -4.34
CA PRO A 213 7.95 -0.70 -3.43
C PRO A 213 8.73 -1.70 -2.57
N ARG A 214 10.04 -1.50 -2.41
CA ARG A 214 10.91 -2.42 -1.63
C ARG A 214 10.38 -2.69 -0.21
N SER A 215 9.91 -1.64 0.48
CA SER A 215 9.33 -1.77 1.82
C SER A 215 8.05 -2.61 1.83
N TYR A 216 7.20 -2.44 0.82
CA TYR A 216 5.94 -3.17 0.69
C TYR A 216 6.18 -4.64 0.34
N ASN A 217 7.11 -4.92 -0.58
CA ASN A 217 7.54 -6.28 -0.89
C ASN A 217 8.09 -7.00 0.36
N LYS A 218 8.94 -6.32 1.17
CA LYS A 218 9.48 -6.88 2.41
C LYS A 218 8.36 -7.20 3.41
N TRP A 219 7.36 -6.33 3.54
CA TRP A 219 6.21 -6.55 4.41
C TRP A 219 5.36 -7.75 3.97
N ILE A 220 5.05 -7.87 2.68
CA ILE A 220 4.31 -9.02 2.14
C ILE A 220 5.07 -10.33 2.40
N LYS A 221 6.38 -10.35 2.14
CA LYS A 221 7.22 -11.53 2.43
C LYS A 221 7.13 -11.97 3.89
N SER A 222 7.19 -11.01 4.82
CA SER A 222 7.08 -11.29 6.26
C SER A 222 5.70 -11.83 6.64
N ALA A 223 4.63 -11.21 6.12
CA ALA A 223 3.26 -11.62 6.42
C ALA A 223 2.89 -12.98 5.80
N ALA A 224 3.31 -13.24 4.57
CA ALA A 224 3.03 -14.48 3.85
C ALA A 224 3.83 -15.67 4.37
N ALA A 225 5.03 -15.43 4.92
CA ALA A 225 5.93 -16.48 5.44
C ALA A 225 6.09 -17.67 4.45
N VAL A 226 6.39 -17.36 3.18
CA VAL A 226 6.61 -18.34 2.10
C VAL A 226 8.10 -18.60 1.93
N ASP A 227 8.46 -19.85 1.67
CA ASP A 227 9.82 -20.20 1.28
C ASP A 227 10.19 -19.55 -0.06
N GLN A 228 11.34 -18.89 -0.11
CA GLN A 228 11.78 -18.15 -1.30
C GLN A 228 12.09 -19.09 -2.47
N ARG A 229 12.50 -20.33 -2.19
CA ARG A 229 12.76 -21.37 -3.22
C ARG A 229 11.47 -21.74 -3.94
N LEU A 230 10.35 -21.87 -3.19
CA LEU A 230 9.04 -22.12 -3.79
C LEU A 230 8.59 -20.97 -4.70
N LEU A 231 8.78 -19.71 -4.27
CA LEU A 231 8.48 -18.55 -5.11
C LEU A 231 9.34 -18.52 -6.39
N LEU A 232 10.62 -18.88 -6.27
CA LEU A 232 11.52 -18.94 -7.42
C LEU A 232 11.13 -20.06 -8.37
N ALA A 233 10.77 -21.23 -7.85
CA ALA A 233 10.30 -22.36 -8.66
C ALA A 233 9.04 -21.98 -9.46
N LEU A 234 8.04 -21.34 -8.83
CA LEU A 234 6.83 -20.87 -9.51
C LEU A 234 7.14 -19.88 -10.66
N ARG A 235 8.11 -18.98 -10.44
CA ARG A 235 8.58 -18.08 -11.51
C ARG A 235 9.23 -18.84 -12.65
N ARG A 236 10.16 -19.74 -12.34
CA ARG A 236 10.85 -20.57 -13.33
C ARG A 236 9.89 -21.45 -14.12
N MET A 237 8.87 -21.99 -13.47
CA MET A 237 7.81 -22.74 -14.16
C MET A 237 7.02 -21.86 -15.14
N ARG A 238 6.68 -20.64 -14.75
CA ARG A 238 5.97 -19.70 -15.62
C ARG A 238 6.77 -19.30 -16.85
N TYR A 239 8.08 -19.09 -16.68
CA TYR A 239 8.97 -18.69 -17.78
C TYR A 239 9.55 -19.89 -18.55
N GLY A 240 9.17 -21.11 -18.19
CA GLY A 240 9.57 -22.31 -18.90
C GLY A 240 10.99 -22.81 -18.60
N GLU A 241 11.63 -22.26 -17.54
CA GLU A 241 12.94 -22.71 -17.07
C GLU A 241 12.83 -24.06 -16.32
N ILE A 242 11.70 -24.32 -15.65
CA ILE A 242 11.30 -25.62 -15.11
C ILE A 242 10.16 -26.15 -15.97
N LYS A 243 10.28 -27.39 -16.43
CA LYS A 243 9.24 -28.07 -17.21
C LYS A 243 8.99 -29.45 -16.64
N TYR A 244 7.73 -29.81 -16.48
CA TYR A 244 7.35 -31.15 -16.04
C TYR A 244 7.71 -32.23 -17.08
N GLY A 245 8.32 -33.32 -16.59
CA GLY A 245 8.75 -34.42 -17.41
C GLY A 245 10.02 -34.17 -18.23
N VAL A 246 10.70 -33.04 -18.01
CA VAL A 246 11.94 -32.68 -18.72
C VAL A 246 13.03 -32.35 -17.70
N GLU A 247 14.20 -32.98 -17.85
CA GLU A 247 15.37 -32.64 -17.05
C GLU A 247 15.92 -31.28 -17.48
N THR A 248 15.86 -30.32 -16.56
CA THR A 248 16.28 -28.92 -16.78
C THR A 248 17.41 -28.48 -15.85
N GLY A 249 17.95 -29.39 -15.04
CA GLY A 249 18.95 -29.08 -14.01
C GLY A 249 18.42 -28.26 -12.84
N GLN A 250 17.10 -28.09 -12.70
CA GLN A 250 16.48 -27.25 -11.70
C GLN A 250 15.97 -28.01 -10.47
N ALA A 251 16.03 -29.35 -10.47
CA ALA A 251 15.60 -30.20 -9.35
C ALA A 251 16.24 -29.83 -7.99
N PRO A 252 17.55 -29.47 -7.88
CA PRO A 252 18.18 -29.12 -6.62
C PRO A 252 17.48 -28.00 -5.85
N LEU A 253 16.83 -27.05 -6.55
CA LEU A 253 16.13 -25.92 -5.90
C LEU A 253 15.05 -26.36 -4.91
N LEU A 254 14.19 -27.30 -5.31
CA LEU A 254 13.10 -27.81 -4.47
C LEU A 254 13.54 -29.05 -3.67
N GLN A 255 14.54 -29.78 -4.11
CA GLN A 255 15.13 -30.89 -3.33
C GLN A 255 15.77 -30.38 -2.03
N GLU A 256 16.48 -29.25 -2.04
CA GLU A 256 16.98 -28.60 -0.82
C GLU A 256 15.83 -28.20 0.12
N MET A 257 14.73 -27.70 -0.44
CA MET A 257 13.54 -27.39 0.33
C MET A 257 12.92 -28.66 0.95
N CYS A 258 12.82 -29.75 0.19
CA CYS A 258 12.35 -31.05 0.65
C CYS A 258 13.21 -31.56 1.81
N LYS A 259 14.54 -31.48 1.68
CA LYS A 259 15.49 -31.87 2.75
C LYS A 259 15.24 -31.09 4.04
N GLN A 260 15.05 -29.78 3.93
CA GLN A 260 14.78 -28.91 5.09
C GLN A 260 13.48 -29.25 5.81
N TYR A 261 12.44 -29.65 5.09
CA TYR A 261 11.12 -29.98 5.63
C TYR A 261 10.93 -31.47 5.92
N GLY A 262 11.97 -32.29 5.80
CA GLY A 262 11.91 -33.73 6.04
C GLY A 262 11.03 -34.47 5.01
N LEU A 263 10.97 -34.00 3.77
CA LEU A 263 10.23 -34.61 2.67
C LEU A 263 11.15 -35.43 1.78
N PRO A 264 10.63 -36.46 1.08
CA PRO A 264 11.41 -37.20 0.08
C PRO A 264 11.98 -36.27 -1.00
N LEU A 265 13.22 -36.50 -1.41
CA LEU A 265 13.89 -35.67 -2.43
C LEU A 265 13.21 -35.75 -3.80
N GLU A 266 12.59 -36.88 -4.12
CA GLU A 266 11.80 -37.12 -5.32
C GLU A 266 10.66 -36.08 -5.48
N TYR A 267 10.12 -35.58 -4.37
CA TYR A 267 9.03 -34.59 -4.41
C TYR A 267 9.49 -33.22 -4.93
N GLY A 268 10.78 -32.93 -4.93
CA GLY A 268 11.37 -31.72 -5.48
C GLY A 268 11.82 -31.85 -6.95
N ASP A 269 11.69 -33.04 -7.54
CA ASP A 269 12.13 -33.35 -8.89
C ASP A 269 10.96 -33.19 -9.93
N PRO A 270 11.05 -32.30 -10.90
CA PRO A 270 9.99 -32.09 -11.91
C PRO A 270 9.84 -33.25 -12.88
N VAL A 271 10.79 -34.17 -12.96
CA VAL A 271 10.72 -35.36 -13.81
C VAL A 271 9.97 -36.48 -13.08
N GLN A 272 10.27 -36.70 -11.81
CA GLN A 272 9.71 -37.79 -11.02
C GLN A 272 8.35 -37.46 -10.41
N SER A 273 8.13 -36.18 -10.02
CA SER A 273 6.90 -35.73 -9.36
C SER A 273 6.10 -34.77 -10.25
N ILE A 274 5.07 -35.31 -10.91
CA ILE A 274 4.18 -34.56 -11.80
C ILE A 274 2.71 -34.71 -11.35
N PRO A 275 2.07 -33.64 -10.84
CA PRO A 275 2.64 -32.37 -10.39
C PRO A 275 3.40 -32.55 -9.07
N TYR A 276 4.15 -31.53 -8.64
CA TYR A 276 4.75 -31.52 -7.30
C TYR A 276 3.72 -31.83 -6.22
N PRO A 277 3.99 -32.69 -5.22
CA PRO A 277 3.03 -33.00 -4.15
C PRO A 277 2.63 -31.77 -3.34
N CYS A 278 1.37 -31.73 -2.86
CA CYS A 278 0.89 -30.64 -2.02
C CYS A 278 1.75 -30.42 -0.76
N GLN A 279 2.39 -31.44 -0.24
CA GLN A 279 3.31 -31.35 0.91
C GLN A 279 4.46 -30.38 0.67
N VAL A 280 5.00 -30.31 -0.55
CA VAL A 280 6.04 -29.35 -0.93
C VAL A 280 5.45 -27.94 -0.93
N VAL A 281 4.27 -27.75 -1.55
CA VAL A 281 3.58 -26.45 -1.55
C VAL A 281 3.16 -26.00 -0.15
N HIS A 282 2.81 -26.95 0.72
CA HIS A 282 2.46 -26.70 2.12
C HIS A 282 3.68 -26.52 3.03
N MET A 283 4.90 -26.60 2.51
CA MET A 283 6.13 -26.41 3.27
C MET A 283 6.18 -27.34 4.52
N GLY A 284 5.89 -28.62 4.31
CA GLY A 284 5.95 -29.66 5.35
C GLY A 284 4.75 -29.70 6.32
N THR A 285 3.70 -28.87 6.13
CA THR A 285 2.53 -28.88 7.04
C THR A 285 1.63 -30.12 6.86
N GLY A 286 1.92 -31.00 5.89
CA GLY A 286 1.16 -32.24 5.62
C GLY A 286 0.36 -32.20 4.31
N LYS A 287 -0.40 -33.27 4.06
CA LYS A 287 -1.15 -33.44 2.79
C LYS A 287 -2.48 -32.68 2.73
N ASN A 288 -3.06 -32.36 3.89
CA ASN A 288 -4.39 -31.78 3.97
C ASN A 288 -4.37 -30.29 3.71
N CYS A 289 -5.04 -29.86 2.63
CA CYS A 289 -5.10 -28.44 2.20
C CYS A 289 -5.92 -27.57 3.15
N GLU A 290 -7.00 -28.12 3.72
CA GLU A 290 -7.88 -27.44 4.67
C GLU A 290 -7.12 -27.17 5.99
N TYR A 291 -6.40 -28.17 6.49
CA TYR A 291 -5.54 -28.00 7.67
C TYR A 291 -4.43 -26.99 7.42
N HIS A 292 -3.80 -27.03 6.25
CA HIS A 292 -2.80 -26.04 5.87
C HIS A 292 -3.40 -24.61 5.86
N ALA A 293 -4.57 -24.40 5.25
CA ALA A 293 -5.24 -23.11 5.24
C ALA A 293 -5.58 -22.61 6.67
N LEU A 294 -6.08 -23.50 7.53
CA LEU A 294 -6.39 -23.17 8.92
C LEU A 294 -5.11 -22.83 9.74
N SER A 295 -4.04 -23.59 9.56
CA SER A 295 -2.73 -23.32 10.16
C SER A 295 -2.19 -21.94 9.75
N ARG A 296 -2.34 -21.58 8.46
CA ARG A 296 -1.98 -20.25 7.95
C ARG A 296 -2.84 -19.14 8.52
N PHE A 297 -4.14 -19.37 8.67
CA PHE A 297 -5.03 -18.44 9.35
C PHE A 297 -4.56 -18.18 10.79
N ALA A 298 -4.40 -19.23 11.59
CA ALA A 298 -4.03 -19.11 13.00
C ALA A 298 -2.70 -18.37 13.19
N ARG A 299 -1.67 -18.76 12.44
CA ARG A 299 -0.35 -18.12 12.50
C ARG A 299 -0.44 -16.62 12.13
N SER A 300 -1.13 -16.30 11.07
CA SER A 300 -1.24 -14.92 10.57
C SER A 300 -2.13 -14.08 11.47
N PHE A 301 -3.18 -14.65 12.04
CA PHE A 301 -4.03 -14.00 13.03
C PHE A 301 -3.23 -13.62 14.27
N LEU A 302 -2.48 -14.54 14.83
CA LEU A 302 -1.66 -14.31 16.03
C LEU A 302 -0.59 -13.24 15.76
N TRP A 303 0.09 -13.33 14.63
CA TRP A 303 1.09 -12.34 14.23
C TRP A 303 0.49 -10.94 14.07
N ALA A 304 -0.66 -10.83 13.43
CA ALA A 304 -1.36 -9.57 13.27
C ALA A 304 -1.90 -9.03 14.61
N PHE A 305 -2.46 -9.91 15.45
CA PHE A 305 -3.00 -9.54 16.74
C PHE A 305 -1.94 -9.00 17.70
N SER A 306 -0.76 -9.64 17.73
CA SER A 306 0.38 -9.16 18.51
C SER A 306 0.89 -7.78 18.05
N THR A 307 0.65 -7.42 16.80
CA THR A 307 1.01 -6.10 16.23
C THR A 307 -0.09 -5.04 16.45
N TYR A 308 -1.35 -5.39 16.19
CA TYR A 308 -2.45 -4.43 16.24
C TYR A 308 -2.95 -4.12 17.65
N LEU A 309 -2.89 -5.10 18.56
CA LEU A 309 -3.39 -4.91 19.92
C LEU A 309 -2.62 -3.82 20.68
N PRO A 310 -1.28 -3.83 20.78
CA PRO A 310 -0.54 -2.78 21.44
C PRO A 310 -0.81 -1.39 20.83
N LEU A 311 -0.88 -1.31 19.50
CA LEU A 311 -1.14 -0.05 18.81
C LEU A 311 -2.52 0.52 19.16
N ASN A 312 -3.57 -0.32 19.14
CA ASN A 312 -4.91 0.10 19.49
C ASN A 312 -5.05 0.44 20.98
N LEU A 313 -4.32 -0.25 21.86
CA LEU A 313 -4.27 0.07 23.29
C LEU A 313 -3.61 1.42 23.56
N VAL A 314 -2.51 1.74 22.90
CA VAL A 314 -1.86 3.07 23.00
C VAL A 314 -2.81 4.18 22.53
N LEU A 315 -3.56 3.95 21.47
CA LEU A 315 -4.56 4.92 21.00
C LEU A 315 -5.75 5.04 21.95
N ALA A 316 -6.14 3.95 22.62
CA ALA A 316 -7.22 3.93 23.61
C ALA A 316 -6.80 4.51 24.98
N ALA A 317 -5.50 4.50 25.29
CA ALA A 317 -4.95 4.97 26.59
C ALA A 317 -5.25 6.46 26.88
N ARG A 318 -5.59 7.24 25.85
CA ARG A 318 -6.07 8.63 26.04
C ARG A 318 -7.41 8.73 26.78
N LYS A 319 -8.20 7.64 26.83
CA LYS A 319 -9.45 7.53 27.57
C LYS A 319 -9.46 6.16 28.25
N LEU A 320 -8.81 6.08 29.43
CA LEU A 320 -8.77 4.89 30.27
C LEU A 320 -10.20 4.52 30.72
N SER A 321 -10.88 3.70 29.92
CA SER A 321 -12.23 3.23 30.17
C SER A 321 -12.33 1.76 29.80
N LYS A 322 -13.04 0.94 30.58
CA LYS A 322 -13.31 -0.46 30.31
C LYS A 322 -13.89 -0.66 28.89
N LYS A 323 -14.84 0.21 28.49
CA LYS A 323 -15.42 0.22 27.14
C LYS A 323 -14.38 0.55 26.06
N GLY A 324 -13.39 1.41 26.35
CA GLY A 324 -12.29 1.74 25.44
C GLY A 324 -11.36 0.55 25.19
N PHE A 325 -11.03 -0.18 26.26
CA PHE A 325 -10.23 -1.41 26.18
C PHE A 325 -10.95 -2.51 25.36
N GLU A 326 -12.20 -2.80 25.68
CA GLU A 326 -13.00 -3.79 24.94
C GLU A 326 -13.09 -3.44 23.44
N LYS A 327 -13.33 -2.17 23.12
CA LYS A 327 -13.36 -1.69 21.74
C LYS A 327 -12.01 -1.87 21.03
N ALA A 328 -10.89 -1.63 21.72
CA ALA A 328 -9.55 -1.83 21.19
C ALA A 328 -9.28 -3.32 20.89
N VAL A 329 -9.61 -4.21 21.82
CA VAL A 329 -9.47 -5.66 21.64
C VAL A 329 -10.33 -6.16 20.47
N LYS A 330 -11.62 -5.79 20.43
CA LYS A 330 -12.54 -6.17 19.35
C LYS A 330 -12.08 -5.65 17.97
N SER A 331 -11.58 -4.43 17.92
CA SER A 331 -11.03 -3.85 16.68
C SER A 331 -9.78 -4.59 16.23
N SER A 332 -8.86 -4.91 17.15
CA SER A 332 -7.65 -5.67 16.86
C SER A 332 -7.96 -7.07 16.39
N ALA A 333 -8.88 -7.77 17.08
CA ALA A 333 -9.32 -9.11 16.69
C ALA A 333 -9.93 -9.14 15.29
N ARG A 334 -10.78 -8.16 14.94
CA ARG A 334 -11.39 -8.07 13.63
C ARG A 334 -10.35 -7.86 12.52
N SER A 335 -9.42 -6.91 12.71
CA SER A 335 -8.37 -6.64 11.72
C SER A 335 -7.38 -7.81 11.60
N SER A 336 -7.15 -8.54 12.68
CA SER A 336 -6.34 -9.76 12.66
C SER A 336 -7.05 -10.91 11.96
N ALA A 337 -8.37 -11.06 12.16
CA ALA A 337 -9.20 -12.02 11.44
C ALA A 337 -9.24 -11.72 9.95
N PHE A 338 -9.37 -10.45 9.57
CA PHE A 338 -9.27 -10.01 8.18
C PHE A 338 -7.95 -10.45 7.52
N LEU A 339 -6.79 -10.15 8.16
CA LEU A 339 -5.48 -10.52 7.60
C LEU A 339 -5.26 -12.04 7.62
N GLY A 340 -5.67 -12.73 8.68
CA GLY A 340 -5.60 -14.19 8.76
C GLY A 340 -6.42 -14.86 7.66
N THR A 341 -7.65 -14.38 7.43
CA THR A 341 -8.51 -14.89 6.35
C THR A 341 -7.95 -14.56 4.97
N PHE A 342 -7.35 -13.37 4.78
CA PHE A 342 -6.68 -13.01 3.52
C PHE A 342 -5.61 -14.04 3.15
N ILE A 343 -4.74 -14.37 4.10
CA ILE A 343 -3.65 -15.32 3.88
C ILE A 343 -4.19 -16.74 3.71
N ALA A 344 -5.17 -17.15 4.52
CA ALA A 344 -5.79 -18.46 4.39
C ALA A 344 -6.47 -18.64 3.02
N LEU A 345 -7.25 -17.66 2.56
CA LEU A 345 -7.91 -17.71 1.27
C LEU A 345 -6.93 -17.70 0.10
N TYR A 346 -5.79 -17.00 0.25
CA TYR A 346 -4.74 -17.02 -0.77
C TYR A 346 -4.17 -18.43 -0.94
N TYR A 347 -3.75 -19.06 0.13
CA TYR A 347 -3.22 -20.42 0.09
C TYR A 347 -4.27 -21.45 -0.29
N TYR A 348 -5.47 -21.33 0.26
CA TYR A 348 -6.57 -22.26 -0.07
C TYR A 348 -6.97 -22.14 -1.53
N GLY A 349 -7.02 -20.93 -2.10
CA GLY A 349 -7.28 -20.69 -3.51
C GLY A 349 -6.22 -21.32 -4.43
N ILE A 350 -4.95 -21.25 -4.03
CA ILE A 350 -3.86 -21.96 -4.73
C ILE A 350 -4.09 -23.47 -4.67
N CYS A 351 -4.35 -24.02 -3.50
CA CYS A 351 -4.59 -25.45 -3.32
C CYS A 351 -5.82 -25.93 -4.09
N LEU A 352 -6.94 -25.20 -3.99
CA LEU A 352 -8.20 -25.53 -4.66
C LEU A 352 -8.00 -25.55 -6.18
N THR A 353 -7.36 -24.54 -6.73
CA THR A 353 -7.11 -24.44 -8.17
C THR A 353 -6.12 -25.53 -8.62
N ARG A 354 -5.10 -25.81 -7.80
CA ARG A 354 -4.06 -26.76 -8.15
C ARG A 354 -4.53 -28.21 -8.09
N SER A 355 -5.28 -28.58 -7.06
CA SER A 355 -5.61 -29.98 -6.77
C SER A 355 -7.01 -30.41 -7.21
N ARG A 356 -7.94 -29.45 -7.40
CA ARG A 356 -9.34 -29.75 -7.75
C ARG A 356 -9.77 -29.08 -9.05
N ALA A 357 -9.89 -27.75 -9.07
CA ALA A 357 -10.46 -27.01 -10.21
C ALA A 357 -9.57 -27.08 -11.47
N GLY A 358 -8.25 -26.91 -11.33
CA GLY A 358 -7.34 -26.90 -12.46
C GLY A 358 -7.32 -28.20 -13.25
N PRO A 359 -7.06 -29.36 -12.62
CA PRO A 359 -7.10 -30.66 -13.31
C PRO A 359 -8.46 -30.98 -13.93
N HIS A 360 -9.55 -30.53 -13.30
CA HIS A 360 -10.91 -30.75 -13.84
C HIS A 360 -11.17 -29.89 -15.09
N ILE A 361 -10.65 -28.66 -15.15
CA ILE A 361 -10.90 -27.71 -16.25
C ILE A 361 -9.86 -27.86 -17.37
N LEU A 362 -8.58 -28.03 -17.04
CA LEU A 362 -7.46 -28.02 -17.99
C LEU A 362 -6.98 -29.44 -18.35
N GLY A 363 -7.41 -30.45 -17.58
CA GLY A 363 -6.98 -31.85 -17.75
C GLY A 363 -5.77 -32.18 -16.86
N THR A 364 -5.23 -33.44 -17.07
CA THR A 364 -4.18 -34.05 -16.25
C THR A 364 -2.91 -34.30 -17.00
N SER A 365 -2.72 -33.70 -18.19
CA SER A 365 -1.48 -33.82 -18.96
C SER A 365 -0.35 -33.01 -18.33
N ASN A 366 0.90 -33.34 -18.65
CA ASN A 366 2.08 -32.57 -18.19
C ASN A 366 1.97 -31.10 -18.59
N ALA A 367 1.45 -30.80 -19.77
CA ALA A 367 1.21 -29.44 -20.25
C ALA A 367 0.14 -28.73 -19.41
N ALA A 368 -0.94 -29.41 -19.01
CA ALA A 368 -1.98 -28.87 -18.14
C ALA A 368 -1.41 -28.57 -16.74
N TYR A 369 -0.66 -29.49 -16.14
CA TYR A 369 0.00 -29.24 -14.85
C TYR A 369 1.03 -28.11 -14.93
N GLN A 370 1.76 -28.01 -16.04
CA GLN A 370 2.67 -26.88 -16.28
C GLN A 370 1.93 -25.54 -16.31
N GLN A 371 0.78 -25.49 -16.96
CA GLN A 371 -0.06 -24.27 -17.00
C GLN A 371 -0.67 -23.96 -15.64
N ILE A 372 -1.09 -24.97 -14.88
CA ILE A 372 -1.64 -24.81 -13.54
C ILE A 372 -0.59 -24.20 -12.61
N ASP A 373 0.59 -24.81 -12.49
CA ASP A 373 1.65 -24.38 -11.58
C ASP A 373 2.42 -23.17 -12.14
N GLY A 374 2.41 -22.94 -13.46
CA GLY A 374 2.98 -21.76 -14.11
C GLY A 374 2.17 -20.48 -13.95
N GLY A 375 1.00 -20.51 -13.26
CA GLY A 375 0.26 -19.28 -12.97
C GLY A 375 -1.20 -19.45 -12.61
N THR A 376 -1.91 -20.42 -13.18
CA THR A 376 -3.36 -20.55 -12.93
C THR A 376 -3.68 -20.73 -11.45
N CYS A 377 -2.89 -21.53 -10.72
CA CYS A 377 -3.07 -21.71 -9.27
C CYS A 377 -2.86 -20.42 -8.49
N ILE A 378 -1.88 -19.61 -8.85
CA ILE A 378 -1.66 -18.29 -8.26
C ILE A 378 -2.84 -17.36 -8.56
N GLY A 379 -3.37 -17.40 -9.79
CA GLY A 379 -4.58 -16.67 -10.17
C GLY A 379 -5.77 -17.00 -9.26
N GLY A 380 -5.97 -18.30 -8.95
CA GLY A 380 -7.01 -18.73 -8.00
C GLY A 380 -6.83 -18.15 -6.59
N GLY A 381 -5.61 -18.16 -6.07
CA GLY A 381 -5.29 -17.51 -4.80
C GLY A 381 -5.54 -16.01 -4.82
N CYS A 382 -5.12 -15.32 -5.89
CA CYS A 382 -5.34 -13.90 -6.10
C CYS A 382 -6.83 -13.53 -6.19
N ALA A 383 -7.64 -14.36 -6.84
CA ALA A 383 -9.08 -14.13 -6.98
C ALA A 383 -9.84 -14.22 -5.65
N LEU A 384 -9.39 -15.08 -4.72
CA LEU A 384 -10.10 -15.33 -3.47
C LEU A 384 -9.65 -14.43 -2.31
N CYS A 385 -8.35 -14.14 -2.19
CA CYS A 385 -7.78 -13.53 -0.98
C CYS A 385 -8.40 -12.17 -0.61
N GLY A 386 -8.69 -11.32 -1.59
CA GLY A 386 -9.19 -9.97 -1.35
C GLY A 386 -10.60 -9.91 -0.77
N TRP A 387 -11.42 -10.96 -0.93
CA TRP A 387 -12.77 -11.00 -0.37
C TRP A 387 -12.80 -11.07 1.16
N SER A 388 -11.66 -11.37 1.80
CA SER A 388 -11.53 -11.26 3.26
C SER A 388 -11.89 -9.87 3.81
N VAL A 389 -11.89 -8.82 2.98
CA VAL A 389 -12.29 -7.46 3.36
C VAL A 389 -13.72 -7.38 3.87
N LEU A 390 -14.57 -8.36 3.52
CA LEU A 390 -15.96 -8.46 4.01
C LEU A 390 -16.03 -8.62 5.55
N ILE A 391 -14.96 -9.06 6.21
CA ILE A 391 -14.86 -9.14 7.69
C ILE A 391 -14.76 -7.74 8.30
N GLU A 392 -14.21 -6.77 7.57
CA GLU A 392 -14.08 -5.40 8.05
C GLU A 392 -15.38 -4.60 7.94
N ASN A 393 -15.49 -3.53 8.73
CA ASN A 393 -16.63 -2.62 8.68
C ASN A 393 -16.70 -1.89 7.33
N GLU A 394 -17.89 -1.55 6.87
CA GLU A 394 -18.14 -0.86 5.59
C GLU A 394 -17.26 0.39 5.40
N THR A 395 -17.19 1.26 6.40
CA THR A 395 -16.35 2.46 6.36
C THR A 395 -14.87 2.13 6.14
N ARG A 396 -14.37 1.06 6.76
CA ARG A 396 -13.00 0.60 6.59
C ARG A 396 -12.74 -0.07 5.25
N ARG A 397 -13.72 -0.78 4.70
CA ARG A 397 -13.59 -1.42 3.37
C ARG A 397 -13.22 -0.40 2.30
N GLY A 398 -13.95 0.73 2.25
CA GLY A 398 -13.66 1.82 1.32
C GLY A 398 -12.28 2.46 1.56
N GLU A 399 -11.88 2.67 2.82
CA GLU A 399 -10.57 3.22 3.16
C GLU A 399 -9.43 2.26 2.75
N LEU A 400 -9.58 0.96 3.00
CA LEU A 400 -8.62 -0.07 2.60
C LEU A 400 -8.51 -0.16 1.07
N GLY A 401 -9.65 -0.15 0.37
CA GLY A 401 -9.66 -0.14 -1.10
C GLY A 401 -8.89 1.04 -1.67
N LEU A 402 -9.20 2.25 -1.20
CA LEU A 402 -8.52 3.48 -1.62
C LEU A 402 -7.05 3.57 -1.19
N PHE A 403 -6.63 2.80 -0.19
CA PHE A 403 -5.24 2.68 0.21
C PHE A 403 -4.45 1.72 -0.69
N VAL A 404 -5.09 0.64 -1.14
CA VAL A 404 -4.45 -0.43 -1.92
C VAL A 404 -4.47 -0.15 -3.42
N ALA A 405 -5.55 0.48 -3.93
CA ALA A 405 -5.74 0.74 -5.35
C ALA A 405 -4.58 1.50 -6.04
N PRO A 406 -3.98 2.56 -5.48
CA PRO A 406 -2.82 3.22 -6.09
C PRO A 406 -1.63 2.27 -6.27
N ARG A 407 -1.43 1.35 -5.33
CA ARG A 407 -0.35 0.36 -5.35
C ARG A 407 -0.61 -0.73 -6.38
N ALA A 408 -1.87 -1.12 -6.54
CA ALA A 408 -2.29 -2.03 -7.58
C ALA A 408 -2.05 -1.42 -8.97
N LEU A 409 -2.46 -0.18 -9.18
CA LEU A 409 -2.19 0.53 -10.43
C LEU A 409 -0.70 0.67 -10.70
N ALA A 410 0.11 0.90 -9.66
CA ALA A 410 1.56 0.99 -9.81
C ALA A 410 2.19 -0.30 -10.36
N THR A 411 1.57 -1.46 -10.17
CA THR A 411 2.08 -2.73 -10.74
C THR A 411 1.92 -2.82 -12.26
N LEU A 412 1.06 -2.00 -12.85
CA LEU A 412 0.83 -1.97 -14.29
C LEU A 412 1.87 -1.12 -15.03
N PHE A 413 2.60 -0.27 -14.33
CA PHE A 413 3.58 0.64 -14.88
C PHE A 413 5.00 0.30 -14.43
N PRO A 414 6.03 0.57 -15.26
CA PRO A 414 7.42 0.46 -14.82
C PRO A 414 7.69 1.52 -13.75
N ARG A 415 8.37 1.14 -12.68
CA ARG A 415 8.71 2.08 -11.59
C ARG A 415 9.73 3.13 -12.00
N ARG A 416 10.52 2.86 -13.03
CA ARG A 416 11.48 3.78 -13.63
C ARG A 416 11.18 3.88 -15.11
N TYR A 417 11.16 5.07 -15.64
CA TYR A 417 10.93 5.36 -17.04
C TYR A 417 11.74 6.57 -17.50
N LEU A 418 11.88 6.74 -18.81
CA LEU A 418 12.68 7.83 -19.38
C LEU A 418 12.10 9.19 -19.02
N LYS A 419 12.97 10.13 -18.69
CA LYS A 419 12.61 11.49 -18.25
C LYS A 419 11.73 12.23 -19.25
N GLU A 420 11.83 11.91 -20.53
CA GLU A 420 11.00 12.46 -21.61
C GLU A 420 9.49 12.26 -21.38
N ASN A 421 9.11 11.15 -20.78
CA ASN A 421 7.71 10.83 -20.47
C ASN A 421 7.20 11.42 -19.14
N GLN A 422 8.04 12.17 -18.41
CA GLN A 422 7.69 12.71 -17.09
C GLN A 422 6.54 13.73 -17.13
N TRP A 423 6.34 14.40 -18.25
CA TRP A 423 5.24 15.33 -18.43
C TRP A 423 3.86 14.64 -18.33
N ARG A 424 3.75 13.37 -18.78
CA ARG A 424 2.52 12.57 -18.68
C ARG A 424 2.12 12.34 -17.23
N GLU A 425 3.08 11.99 -16.39
CA GLU A 425 2.86 11.84 -14.95
C GLU A 425 2.45 13.19 -14.32
N THR A 426 3.13 14.28 -14.69
CA THR A 426 2.82 15.62 -14.18
C THR A 426 1.42 16.06 -14.57
N LEU A 427 1.02 15.83 -15.81
CA LEU A 427 -0.33 16.14 -16.31
C LEU A 427 -1.39 15.33 -15.57
N ALA A 428 -1.20 14.00 -15.45
CA ALA A 428 -2.12 13.13 -14.74
C ALA A 428 -2.30 13.56 -13.28
N PHE A 429 -1.21 13.93 -12.60
CA PHE A 429 -1.26 14.46 -11.25
C PHE A 429 -2.02 15.78 -11.16
N ALA A 430 -1.72 16.72 -12.04
CA ALA A 430 -2.32 18.06 -12.03
C ALA A 430 -3.82 18.00 -12.25
N VAL A 431 -4.27 17.25 -13.26
CA VAL A 431 -5.71 17.06 -13.55
C VAL A 431 -6.40 16.38 -12.36
N SER A 432 -5.85 15.28 -11.87
CA SER A 432 -6.46 14.53 -10.77
C SER A 432 -6.56 15.35 -9.49
N THR A 433 -5.50 16.10 -9.18
CA THR A 433 -5.47 16.95 -7.99
C THR A 433 -6.46 18.11 -8.11
N ALA A 434 -6.57 18.73 -9.32
CA ALA A 434 -7.55 19.77 -9.57
C ALA A 434 -8.98 19.27 -9.31
N VAL A 435 -9.32 18.07 -9.80
CA VAL A 435 -10.64 17.44 -9.53
C VAL A 435 -10.89 17.26 -8.02
N VAL A 436 -9.93 16.70 -7.31
CA VAL A 436 -10.08 16.43 -5.87
C VAL A 436 -10.23 17.74 -5.07
N PHE A 437 -9.38 18.72 -5.33
CA PHE A 437 -9.40 20.01 -4.60
C PHE A 437 -10.68 20.82 -4.89
N THR A 438 -11.12 20.86 -6.14
CA THR A 438 -12.40 21.46 -6.49
C THR A 438 -13.55 20.77 -5.77
N CYS A 439 -13.55 19.44 -5.75
CA CYS A 439 -14.58 18.68 -5.04
C CYS A 439 -14.55 18.93 -3.53
N VAL A 440 -13.38 19.02 -2.91
CA VAL A 440 -13.27 19.36 -1.47
C VAL A 440 -13.87 20.73 -1.17
N SER A 441 -13.70 21.69 -2.10
CA SER A 441 -14.23 23.05 -1.93
C SER A 441 -15.75 23.14 -2.12
N GLU A 442 -16.30 22.42 -3.10
CA GLU A 442 -17.71 22.51 -3.47
C GLU A 442 -18.59 21.47 -2.74
N LYS A 443 -18.13 20.23 -2.70
CA LYS A 443 -18.85 19.09 -2.12
C LYS A 443 -17.96 18.30 -1.18
N PRO A 444 -17.55 18.86 -0.03
CA PRO A 444 -16.53 18.27 0.85
C PRO A 444 -16.91 16.90 1.42
N ALA A 445 -18.20 16.53 1.42
CA ALA A 445 -18.66 15.21 1.85
C ALA A 445 -18.31 14.08 0.86
N ARG A 446 -17.96 14.42 -0.38
CA ARG A 446 -17.64 13.45 -1.44
C ARG A 446 -16.23 12.89 -1.34
N VAL A 447 -15.30 13.63 -0.78
CA VAL A 447 -13.94 13.13 -0.56
C VAL A 447 -13.92 12.28 0.70
N ARG A 448 -13.93 10.97 0.49
CA ARG A 448 -14.06 9.96 1.56
C ARG A 448 -12.78 9.81 2.38
N GLY A 449 -12.94 9.30 3.60
CA GLY A 449 -11.85 8.84 4.45
C GLY A 449 -11.01 9.92 5.10
N VAL A 450 -9.81 9.55 5.53
CA VAL A 450 -8.88 10.42 6.26
C VAL A 450 -8.44 11.62 5.42
N LEU A 451 -8.23 11.41 4.11
CA LEU A 451 -7.83 12.50 3.21
C LEU A 451 -8.88 13.61 3.16
N GLY A 452 -10.17 13.26 3.05
CA GLY A 452 -11.25 14.24 3.04
C GLY A 452 -11.31 15.05 4.34
N LYS A 453 -11.16 14.39 5.49
CA LYS A 453 -11.10 15.06 6.79
C LYS A 453 -9.90 16.00 6.91
N LEU A 454 -8.75 15.56 6.40
CA LEU A 454 -7.51 16.34 6.41
C LEU A 454 -7.61 17.57 5.49
N LEU A 455 -8.06 17.39 4.26
CA LEU A 455 -8.22 18.49 3.30
C LEU A 455 -9.25 19.51 3.77
N LYS A 456 -10.38 19.07 4.34
CA LYS A 456 -11.35 19.98 4.98
C LYS A 456 -10.71 20.82 6.08
N ARG A 457 -9.84 20.23 6.89
CA ARG A 457 -9.17 20.93 8.00
C ARG A 457 -8.12 21.93 7.52
N VAL A 458 -7.48 21.62 6.38
CA VAL A 458 -6.41 22.45 5.80
C VAL A 458 -7.00 23.58 4.95
N LEU A 459 -8.01 23.28 4.11
CA LEU A 459 -8.62 24.22 3.17
C LEU A 459 -9.83 24.96 3.75
N GLY A 460 -10.40 24.43 4.82
CA GLY A 460 -11.52 25.09 5.51
C GLY A 460 -11.08 26.35 6.23
N PRO A 461 -12.03 27.32 6.38
CA PRO A 461 -11.80 28.59 7.05
C PRO A 461 -11.37 28.45 8.51
#